data_7442809a83a54e70ab6f63e43ee55ee1
#
_entry.id   7442809a83a54e70ab6f63e43ee55ee1
#
_cell.length_a   1.000
_cell.length_b   1.000
_cell.length_c   1.000
_cell.angle_alpha   90.00
_cell.angle_beta   90.00
_cell.angle_gamma   90.00
#
_symmetry.space_group_name_H-M   'P 1'
#
loop_
_entity.id
_entity.type
_entity.pdbx_description
1 polymer ?
#
loop_
_entity_poly.entity_id
_entity_poly.type
_entity_poly.pdbx_seq_one_letter_code
_entity_poly.pdbx_strand_id
1 'polypeptide(L)'
;INTVFSIVAPGFSGKPGEVNSAFMFTTLTDWGTRRHQKDIVREIFPQLLAIPGARVFAINPPSLGGSRFTPPVQLVISGNNYEDINKWGNTLIMESSDLKIRNSNIDYKITSPRLNLKINRDKAYELGVSAESIARTMETLLASNQVTTFSKDGLTYNVILQADKKFRVNKNSLDNIYIKSINESLIPLSNLVTYDETSTSQSLKRINRMPSTIFSASLAPGYPLGDALRDLIAISNSSLPANAKITFSGSSKEYFESGRS
;
A
#
# COMPACT_ATOMS: atom_id res chain seq x y z
N ILE A 1 -20.90 22.04 7.78
CA ILE A 1 -19.93 21.09 8.37
C ILE A 1 -19.80 21.45 9.84
N ASN A 2 -19.95 20.47 10.71
CA ASN A 2 -19.80 20.66 12.15
C ASN A 2 -18.39 20.25 12.61
N THR A 3 -17.97 19.04 12.28
CA THR A 3 -16.67 18.52 12.68
C THR A 3 -16.01 17.75 11.52
N VAL A 4 -14.71 17.84 11.44
CA VAL A 4 -13.89 17.04 10.50
C VAL A 4 -12.84 16.29 11.31
N PHE A 5 -12.78 14.97 11.12
CA PHE A 5 -11.78 14.09 11.73
C PHE A 5 -11.05 13.33 10.62
N SER A 6 -9.74 13.45 10.57
CA SER A 6 -8.92 12.80 9.53
C SER A 6 -7.95 11.81 10.14
N ILE A 7 -7.79 10.68 9.47
CA ILE A 7 -6.81 9.63 9.79
C ILE A 7 -5.92 9.44 8.56
N VAL A 8 -4.62 9.63 8.73
CA VAL A 8 -3.63 9.35 7.70
C VAL A 8 -3.11 7.95 7.90
N ALA A 9 -2.90 7.23 6.81
CA ALA A 9 -2.46 5.82 6.83
C ALA A 9 -3.34 4.93 7.73
N PRO A 10 -4.66 4.87 7.54
CA PRO A 10 -5.55 4.12 8.42
C PRO A 10 -5.26 2.63 8.33
N GLY A 11 -4.78 2.04 9.41
CA GLY A 11 -4.70 0.59 9.58
C GLY A 11 -6.04 0.06 10.09
N PHE A 12 -6.78 -0.67 9.28
CA PHE A 12 -8.00 -1.34 9.71
C PHE A 12 -7.73 -2.82 10.02
N SER A 13 -8.38 -3.33 11.06
CA SER A 13 -8.32 -4.75 11.43
C SER A 13 -6.89 -5.28 11.70
N GLY A 14 -6.04 -4.47 12.35
CA GLY A 14 -4.68 -4.88 12.73
C GLY A 14 -3.68 -4.94 11.57
N LYS A 15 -4.05 -4.46 10.39
CA LYS A 15 -3.13 -4.31 9.25
C LYS A 15 -2.53 -2.91 9.26
N PRO A 16 -1.22 -2.76 8.98
CA PRO A 16 -0.63 -1.43 8.79
C PRO A 16 -1.34 -0.73 7.62
N GLY A 17 -1.66 0.54 7.81
CA GLY A 17 -2.28 1.35 6.77
C GLY A 17 -1.31 1.70 5.66
N GLU A 18 -1.84 1.93 4.47
CA GLU A 18 -1.04 2.43 3.35
C GLU A 18 -0.74 3.90 3.59
N VAL A 19 0.55 4.27 3.63
CA VAL A 19 1.02 5.64 3.92
C VAL A 19 0.56 6.69 2.88
N ASN A 20 0.11 6.23 1.72
CA ASN A 20 -0.42 7.06 0.64
C ASN A 20 -1.95 7.15 0.66
N SER A 21 -2.60 6.72 1.73
CA SER A 21 -4.05 6.80 1.91
C SER A 21 -4.43 7.59 3.16
N ALA A 22 -5.57 8.25 3.11
CA ALA A 22 -6.16 8.94 4.24
C ALA A 22 -7.67 8.70 4.26
N PHE A 23 -8.26 8.73 5.44
CA PHE A 23 -9.69 8.68 5.63
C PHE A 23 -10.17 9.89 6.42
N MET A 24 -11.26 10.50 5.97
CA MET A 24 -11.81 11.70 6.60
C MET A 24 -13.30 11.48 6.92
N PHE A 25 -13.64 11.66 8.18
CA PHE A 25 -15.03 11.70 8.62
C PHE A 25 -15.47 13.15 8.74
N THR A 26 -16.54 13.51 8.05
CA THR A 26 -17.11 14.86 8.10
C THR A 26 -18.53 14.77 8.64
N THR A 27 -18.77 15.36 9.80
CA THR A 27 -20.12 15.48 10.35
C THR A 27 -20.76 16.76 9.83
N LEU A 28 -22.01 16.65 9.46
CA LEU A 28 -22.83 17.77 8.99
C LEU A 28 -23.66 18.35 10.13
N THR A 29 -24.13 19.56 9.97
CA THR A 29 -25.11 20.18 10.88
C THR A 29 -26.42 19.40 10.92
N ASP A 30 -27.33 19.73 11.86
CA ASP A 30 -28.58 19.00 12.08
C ASP A 30 -29.46 18.92 10.83
N TRP A 31 -30.20 17.82 10.74
CA TRP A 31 -30.99 17.43 9.56
C TRP A 31 -32.00 18.50 9.13
N GLY A 32 -32.65 19.19 10.08
CA GLY A 32 -33.64 20.22 9.82
C GLY A 32 -33.08 21.53 9.23
N THR A 33 -31.76 21.75 9.33
CA THR A 33 -31.10 23.02 8.93
C THR A 33 -30.26 22.89 7.64
N ARG A 34 -30.25 21.72 7.01
CA ARG A 34 -29.39 21.46 5.85
C ARG A 34 -30.06 20.68 4.73
N ARG A 35 -29.49 20.75 3.55
CA ARG A 35 -29.89 19.91 2.40
C ARG A 35 -29.58 18.43 2.67
N HIS A 36 -30.21 17.55 1.89
CA HIS A 36 -29.98 16.13 2.00
C HIS A 36 -28.53 15.77 1.69
N GLN A 37 -27.95 14.84 2.45
CA GLN A 37 -26.54 14.42 2.34
C GLN A 37 -26.14 14.01 0.92
N LYS A 38 -27.03 13.32 0.20
CA LYS A 38 -26.77 12.88 -1.20
C LYS A 38 -26.57 14.04 -2.15
N ASP A 39 -27.29 15.15 -1.94
CA ASP A 39 -27.19 16.34 -2.80
C ASP A 39 -25.89 17.09 -2.54
N ILE A 40 -25.47 17.18 -1.27
CA ILE A 40 -24.18 17.75 -0.89
C ILE A 40 -23.04 16.94 -1.54
N VAL A 41 -23.07 15.62 -1.44
CA VAL A 41 -22.05 14.75 -2.06
C VAL A 41 -22.03 14.93 -3.58
N ARG A 42 -23.18 15.00 -4.24
CA ARG A 42 -23.27 15.20 -5.69
C ARG A 42 -22.62 16.51 -6.14
N GLU A 43 -22.79 17.57 -5.37
CA GLU A 43 -22.24 18.89 -5.67
C GLU A 43 -20.72 18.96 -5.47
N ILE A 44 -20.19 18.37 -4.39
CA ILE A 44 -18.75 18.41 -4.12
C ILE A 44 -17.95 17.39 -4.92
N PHE A 45 -18.59 16.33 -5.44
CA PHE A 45 -17.90 15.23 -6.11
C PHE A 45 -17.01 15.67 -7.28
N PRO A 46 -17.45 16.56 -8.21
CA PRO A 46 -16.60 17.06 -9.28
C PRO A 46 -15.38 17.84 -8.77
N GLN A 47 -15.55 18.60 -7.68
CA GLN A 47 -14.48 19.37 -7.07
C GLN A 47 -13.43 18.47 -6.43
N LEU A 48 -13.85 17.36 -5.81
CA LEU A 48 -12.95 16.37 -5.23
C LEU A 48 -12.13 15.65 -6.31
N LEU A 49 -12.72 15.34 -7.46
CA LEU A 49 -12.01 14.74 -8.59
C LEU A 49 -11.00 15.69 -9.25
N ALA A 50 -11.19 17.01 -9.12
CA ALA A 50 -10.29 18.01 -9.67
C ALA A 50 -9.01 18.23 -8.82
N ILE A 51 -8.89 17.61 -7.65
CA ILE A 51 -7.71 17.76 -6.78
C ILE A 51 -6.52 17.04 -7.44
N PRO A 52 -5.44 17.76 -7.80
CA PRO A 52 -4.29 17.15 -8.42
C PRO A 52 -3.50 16.30 -7.43
N GLY A 53 -2.97 15.17 -7.89
CA GLY A 53 -2.10 14.30 -7.08
C GLY A 53 -2.81 13.37 -6.10
N ALA A 54 -4.15 13.46 -5.96
CA ALA A 54 -4.92 12.56 -5.10
C ALA A 54 -6.23 12.13 -5.78
N ARG A 55 -6.67 10.90 -5.49
CA ARG A 55 -8.03 10.44 -5.83
C ARG A 55 -8.89 10.55 -4.58
N VAL A 56 -9.79 11.50 -4.56
CA VAL A 56 -10.66 11.77 -3.40
C VAL A 56 -12.10 11.40 -3.73
N PHE A 57 -12.73 10.63 -2.85
CA PHE A 57 -14.13 10.19 -3.02
C PHE A 57 -14.92 10.51 -1.75
N ALA A 58 -16.08 11.13 -1.92
CA ALA A 58 -17.05 11.29 -0.85
C ALA A 58 -18.01 10.09 -0.84
N ILE A 59 -18.10 9.40 0.29
CA ILE A 59 -18.92 8.21 0.47
C ILE A 59 -19.95 8.48 1.56
N ASN A 60 -21.21 8.27 1.26
CA ASN A 60 -22.28 8.30 2.26
C ASN A 60 -22.27 6.97 3.02
N PRO A 61 -22.07 6.95 4.35
CA PRO A 61 -22.19 5.72 5.11
C PRO A 61 -23.63 5.21 5.02
N PRO A 62 -23.81 3.89 4.92
CA PRO A 62 -25.14 3.30 4.91
C PRO A 62 -25.83 3.46 6.28
N SER A 63 -27.14 3.55 6.27
CA SER A 63 -27.97 3.67 7.48
C SER A 63 -27.99 2.42 8.36
N LEU A 64 -27.70 1.25 7.81
CA LEU A 64 -27.62 -0.03 8.52
C LEU A 64 -26.24 -0.66 8.26
N GLY A 65 -25.60 -1.13 9.32
CA GLY A 65 -24.23 -1.64 9.31
C GLY A 65 -23.99 -2.72 8.24
N GLY A 66 -23.03 -2.45 7.41
CA GLY A 66 -22.49 -3.39 6.43
C GLY A 66 -21.11 -2.89 6.02
N SER A 67 -20.23 -3.78 5.65
CA SER A 67 -18.86 -3.46 5.18
C SER A 67 -18.90 -2.79 3.79
N ARG A 68 -19.46 -1.57 3.72
CA ARG A 68 -19.71 -0.85 2.45
C ARG A 68 -18.59 0.12 2.05
N PHE A 69 -17.49 0.10 2.77
CA PHE A 69 -16.26 0.76 2.33
C PHE A 69 -15.45 -0.11 1.35
N THR A 70 -15.86 -1.35 1.15
CA THR A 70 -15.25 -2.26 0.19
C THR A 70 -16.11 -2.37 -1.07
N PRO A 71 -15.50 -2.27 -2.27
CA PRO A 71 -16.22 -2.47 -3.53
C PRO A 71 -16.91 -3.85 -3.56
N PRO A 72 -18.12 -3.95 -4.15
CA PRO A 72 -18.89 -5.20 -4.20
C PRO A 72 -18.21 -6.28 -5.04
N VAL A 73 -17.51 -5.88 -6.11
CA VAL A 73 -16.75 -6.79 -6.97
C VAL A 73 -15.35 -6.93 -6.38
N GLN A 74 -15.00 -8.15 -5.98
CA GLN A 74 -13.68 -8.49 -5.47
C GLN A 74 -13.23 -9.85 -5.98
N LEU A 75 -12.22 -9.85 -6.86
CA LEU A 75 -11.54 -11.06 -7.35
C LEU A 75 -10.14 -11.12 -6.78
N VAL A 76 -9.76 -12.28 -6.31
CA VAL A 76 -8.39 -12.58 -5.88
C VAL A 76 -7.66 -13.23 -7.04
N ILE A 77 -6.59 -12.62 -7.49
CA ILE A 77 -5.69 -13.15 -8.51
C ILE A 77 -4.45 -13.66 -7.78
N SER A 78 -4.20 -14.97 -7.86
CA SER A 78 -3.07 -15.61 -7.19
C SER A 78 -2.14 -16.26 -8.21
N GLY A 79 -0.85 -16.24 -7.92
CA GLY A 79 0.19 -16.81 -8.79
C GLY A 79 1.49 -17.11 -8.04
N ASN A 80 2.53 -17.46 -8.78
CA ASN A 80 3.81 -17.85 -8.20
C ASN A 80 4.67 -16.64 -7.77
N ASN A 81 4.56 -15.53 -8.47
CA ASN A 81 5.31 -14.31 -8.19
C ASN A 81 4.45 -13.06 -8.36
N TYR A 82 4.90 -11.95 -7.76
CA TYR A 82 4.15 -10.69 -7.77
C TYR A 82 4.22 -9.94 -9.11
N GLU A 83 5.24 -10.19 -9.94
CA GLU A 83 5.37 -9.55 -11.26
C GLU A 83 4.28 -10.04 -12.21
N ASP A 84 4.07 -11.36 -12.25
CA ASP A 84 3.01 -11.96 -13.07
C ASP A 84 1.63 -11.53 -12.59
N ILE A 85 1.40 -11.57 -11.27
CA ILE A 85 0.13 -11.14 -10.67
C ILE A 85 -0.18 -9.67 -11.00
N ASN A 86 0.83 -8.80 -11.00
CA ASN A 86 0.67 -7.40 -11.38
C ASN A 86 0.29 -7.25 -12.86
N LYS A 87 0.95 -8.00 -13.74
CA LYS A 87 0.61 -8.03 -15.17
C LYS A 87 -0.83 -8.50 -15.38
N TRP A 88 -1.20 -9.62 -14.77
CA TRP A 88 -2.56 -10.18 -14.87
C TRP A 88 -3.63 -9.24 -14.33
N GLY A 89 -3.37 -8.61 -13.19
CA GLY A 89 -4.28 -7.63 -12.62
C GLY A 89 -4.50 -6.42 -13.52
N ASN A 90 -3.44 -5.89 -14.13
CA ASN A 90 -3.53 -4.79 -15.08
C ASN A 90 -4.23 -5.23 -16.39
N THR A 91 -3.94 -6.42 -16.90
CA THR A 91 -4.68 -6.99 -18.04
C THR A 91 -6.17 -7.07 -17.74
N LEU A 92 -6.55 -7.57 -16.57
CA LEU A 92 -7.96 -7.64 -16.18
C LEU A 92 -8.62 -6.26 -16.08
N ILE A 93 -7.90 -5.23 -15.59
CA ILE A 93 -8.40 -3.85 -15.59
C ILE A 93 -8.65 -3.36 -17.02
N MET A 94 -7.73 -3.61 -17.95
CA MET A 94 -7.83 -3.16 -19.33
C MET A 94 -8.98 -3.86 -20.08
N GLU A 95 -9.03 -5.18 -20.00
CA GLU A 95 -10.04 -6.01 -20.69
C GLU A 95 -11.45 -5.84 -20.09
N SER A 96 -11.54 -5.42 -18.82
CA SER A 96 -12.84 -5.15 -18.20
C SER A 96 -13.35 -3.72 -18.38
N SER A 97 -12.66 -2.89 -19.17
CA SER A 97 -13.02 -1.47 -19.40
C SER A 97 -14.40 -1.31 -20.05
N ASP A 98 -14.80 -2.25 -20.91
CA ASP A 98 -16.08 -2.24 -21.62
C ASP A 98 -17.26 -2.73 -20.77
N LEU A 99 -16.97 -3.34 -19.63
CA LEU A 99 -18.00 -3.75 -18.70
C LEU A 99 -18.61 -2.54 -17.97
N LYS A 100 -19.88 -2.70 -17.56
CA LYS A 100 -20.57 -1.68 -16.74
C LYS A 100 -20.08 -1.67 -15.28
N ILE A 101 -18.75 -1.69 -15.11
CA ILE A 101 -18.08 -1.52 -13.83
C ILE A 101 -17.35 -0.19 -13.77
N ARG A 102 -17.06 0.30 -12.57
CA ARG A 102 -16.40 1.59 -12.33
C ARG A 102 -15.30 1.43 -11.27
N ASN A 103 -14.30 2.31 -11.36
CA ASN A 103 -13.22 2.37 -10.38
C ASN A 103 -12.48 1.04 -10.22
N SER A 104 -12.28 0.31 -11.33
CA SER A 104 -11.49 -0.92 -11.36
C SER A 104 -10.08 -0.65 -10.86
N ASN A 105 -9.60 -1.46 -9.93
CA ASN A 105 -8.31 -1.25 -9.29
C ASN A 105 -7.77 -2.56 -8.73
N ILE A 106 -6.44 -2.68 -8.66
CA ILE A 106 -5.75 -3.73 -7.92
C ILE A 106 -5.05 -3.15 -6.70
N ASP A 107 -4.96 -3.92 -5.63
CA ASP A 107 -4.32 -3.48 -4.40
C ASP A 107 -2.78 -3.63 -4.40
N TYR A 108 -2.23 -4.40 -5.33
CA TYR A 108 -0.79 -4.47 -5.56
C TYR A 108 -0.35 -3.32 -6.47
N LYS A 109 0.30 -2.30 -5.90
CA LYS A 109 0.78 -1.12 -6.62
C LYS A 109 2.27 -0.93 -6.40
N ILE A 110 3.03 -0.83 -7.48
CA ILE A 110 4.47 -0.56 -7.46
C ILE A 110 4.68 0.96 -7.43
N THR A 111 4.38 1.59 -6.30
CA THR A 111 4.40 3.06 -6.14
C THR A 111 5.38 3.55 -5.09
N SER A 112 5.93 2.66 -4.28
CA SER A 112 6.86 3.06 -3.22
C SER A 112 8.29 3.05 -3.75
N PRO A 113 9.00 4.17 -3.71
CA PRO A 113 10.41 4.21 -4.05
C PRO A 113 11.19 3.36 -3.04
N ARG A 114 12.12 2.58 -3.53
CA ARG A 114 13.00 1.73 -2.75
C ARG A 114 14.44 1.90 -3.19
N LEU A 115 15.31 2.13 -2.23
CA LEU A 115 16.74 2.13 -2.43
C LEU A 115 17.30 0.78 -1.99
N ASN A 116 17.79 -0.02 -2.95
CA ASN A 116 18.48 -1.28 -2.65
C ASN A 116 19.98 -1.00 -2.54
N LEU A 117 20.52 -1.19 -1.34
CA LEU A 117 21.95 -1.06 -1.09
C LEU A 117 22.61 -2.43 -1.17
N LYS A 118 23.66 -2.53 -1.99
CA LYS A 118 24.49 -3.73 -2.12
C LYS A 118 25.90 -3.42 -1.62
N ILE A 119 26.38 -4.19 -0.66
CA ILE A 119 27.75 -4.05 -0.14
C ILE A 119 28.73 -4.60 -1.16
N ASN A 120 29.71 -3.81 -1.55
CA ASN A 120 30.85 -4.26 -2.33
C ASN A 120 31.85 -4.92 -1.38
N ARG A 121 31.79 -6.24 -1.28
CA ARG A 121 32.58 -7.02 -0.32
C ARG A 121 34.08 -6.98 -0.61
N ASP A 122 34.47 -6.92 -1.87
CA ASP A 122 35.87 -6.89 -2.29
C ASP A 122 36.53 -5.57 -1.88
N LYS A 123 35.85 -4.44 -2.20
CA LYS A 123 36.33 -3.12 -1.73
C LYS A 123 36.32 -2.98 -0.21
N ALA A 124 35.30 -3.53 0.47
CA ALA A 124 35.24 -3.50 1.93
C ALA A 124 36.47 -4.25 2.54
N TYR A 125 36.80 -5.41 2.00
CA TYR A 125 37.96 -6.18 2.41
C TYR A 125 39.26 -5.43 2.17
N GLU A 126 39.49 -4.89 0.97
CA GLU A 126 40.67 -4.10 0.61
C GLU A 126 40.88 -2.89 1.54
N LEU A 127 39.79 -2.23 1.92
CA LEU A 127 39.83 -1.06 2.80
C LEU A 127 39.80 -1.43 4.30
N GLY A 128 39.83 -2.71 4.64
CA GLY A 128 39.83 -3.19 6.02
C GLY A 128 38.54 -2.88 6.78
N VAL A 129 37.38 -2.94 6.09
CA VAL A 129 36.06 -2.72 6.70
C VAL A 129 35.28 -4.01 6.64
N SER A 130 34.76 -4.48 7.80
CA SER A 130 33.96 -5.69 7.82
C SER A 130 32.53 -5.40 7.32
N ALA A 131 31.92 -6.39 6.65
CA ALA A 131 30.53 -6.29 6.22
C ALA A 131 29.57 -6.10 7.41
N GLU A 132 29.92 -6.62 8.58
CA GLU A 132 29.19 -6.44 9.82
C GLU A 132 29.18 -4.97 10.26
N SER A 133 30.35 -4.31 10.23
CA SER A 133 30.46 -2.88 10.57
C SER A 133 29.63 -2.01 9.63
N ILE A 134 29.63 -2.34 8.33
CA ILE A 134 28.78 -1.66 7.34
C ILE A 134 27.31 -1.83 7.69
N ALA A 135 26.86 -3.07 7.89
CA ALA A 135 25.46 -3.38 8.20
C ALA A 135 25.01 -2.71 9.50
N ARG A 136 25.81 -2.77 10.55
CA ARG A 136 25.51 -2.14 11.85
C ARG A 136 25.45 -0.61 11.76
N THR A 137 26.33 0.01 11.00
CA THR A 137 26.30 1.47 10.77
C THR A 137 25.04 1.88 10.01
N MET A 138 24.69 1.13 8.96
CA MET A 138 23.48 1.38 8.19
C MET A 138 22.21 1.17 9.04
N GLU A 139 22.15 0.10 9.82
CA GLU A 139 21.06 -0.16 10.76
C GLU A 139 20.88 1.00 11.76
N THR A 140 21.98 1.41 12.39
CA THR A 140 21.93 2.47 13.40
C THR A 140 21.54 3.82 12.81
N LEU A 141 22.15 4.23 11.71
CA LEU A 141 21.95 5.57 11.18
C LEU A 141 20.74 5.70 10.28
N LEU A 142 20.39 4.67 9.50
CA LEU A 142 19.30 4.74 8.52
C LEU A 142 18.01 4.07 9.01
N ALA A 143 18.10 2.93 9.73
CA ALA A 143 16.94 2.14 10.15
C ALA A 143 16.45 2.43 11.56
N SER A 144 17.08 3.33 12.31
CA SER A 144 16.68 3.72 13.68
C SER A 144 16.84 2.58 14.69
N ASN A 145 18.07 2.34 15.14
CA ASN A 145 18.36 1.28 16.09
C ASN A 145 17.98 1.67 17.52
N GLN A 146 17.27 0.79 18.22
CA GLN A 146 17.07 0.91 19.67
C GLN A 146 18.31 0.44 20.39
N VAL A 147 19.09 1.39 20.92
CA VAL A 147 20.38 1.07 21.59
C VAL A 147 20.24 0.70 23.07
N THR A 148 19.24 1.24 23.76
CA THR A 148 18.98 0.97 25.17
C THR A 148 17.59 1.40 25.57
N THR A 149 17.25 1.19 26.84
CA THR A 149 16.05 1.72 27.48
C THR A 149 16.42 2.45 28.76
N PHE A 150 15.60 3.43 29.18
CA PHE A 150 15.70 4.04 30.50
C PHE A 150 14.34 4.08 31.18
N SER A 151 14.33 4.03 32.50
CA SER A 151 13.10 4.11 33.30
C SER A 151 13.00 5.49 33.94
N LYS A 152 11.81 6.12 33.79
CA LYS A 152 11.46 7.38 34.42
C LYS A 152 10.02 7.34 34.88
N ASP A 153 9.75 7.73 36.12
CA ASP A 153 8.41 7.80 36.71
C ASP A 153 7.61 6.48 36.59
N GLY A 154 8.33 5.35 36.72
CA GLY A 154 7.73 3.99 36.65
C GLY A 154 7.42 3.51 35.24
N LEU A 155 7.76 4.28 34.20
CA LEU A 155 7.60 3.92 32.79
C LEU A 155 8.97 3.67 32.16
N THR A 156 9.02 2.71 31.24
CA THR A 156 10.23 2.39 30.46
C THR A 156 10.16 3.05 29.08
N TYR A 157 11.20 3.79 28.73
CA TYR A 157 11.34 4.50 27.46
C TYR A 157 12.47 3.90 26.64
N ASN A 158 12.24 3.75 25.34
CA ASN A 158 13.25 3.30 24.39
C ASN A 158 14.15 4.46 23.97
N VAL A 159 15.46 4.23 23.95
CA VAL A 159 16.44 5.16 23.38
C VAL A 159 16.76 4.72 21.98
N ILE A 160 16.35 5.53 21.00
CA ILE A 160 16.55 5.26 19.57
C ILE A 160 17.66 6.15 19.05
N LEU A 161 18.68 5.55 18.45
CA LEU A 161 19.77 6.24 17.78
C LEU A 161 19.53 6.21 16.26
N GLN A 162 19.56 7.39 15.65
CA GLN A 162 19.41 7.52 14.19
C GLN A 162 20.08 8.81 13.71
N ALA A 163 20.46 8.86 12.42
CA ALA A 163 20.90 10.09 11.81
C ALA A 163 19.78 11.13 11.75
N ASP A 164 20.12 12.42 11.82
CA ASP A 164 19.14 13.50 11.61
C ASP A 164 18.49 13.34 10.22
N LYS A 165 17.22 13.73 10.12
CA LYS A 165 16.41 13.60 8.91
C LYS A 165 17.10 14.15 7.67
N LYS A 166 17.81 15.28 7.77
CA LYS A 166 18.55 15.90 6.66
C LYS A 166 19.64 15.01 6.06
N PHE A 167 20.20 14.05 6.84
CA PHE A 167 21.25 13.12 6.43
C PHE A 167 20.73 11.76 5.98
N ARG A 168 19.42 11.56 5.86
CA ARG A 168 18.81 10.27 5.44
C ARG A 168 17.69 10.43 4.43
N VAL A 169 17.51 11.64 3.86
CA VAL A 169 16.42 11.91 2.88
C VAL A 169 16.83 11.55 1.46
N ASN A 170 18.09 11.74 1.11
CA ASN A 170 18.59 11.59 -0.25
C ASN A 170 19.73 10.57 -0.34
N LYS A 171 19.90 9.96 -1.51
CA LYS A 171 21.02 9.07 -1.82
C LYS A 171 22.39 9.71 -1.57
N ASN A 172 22.53 11.02 -1.84
CA ASN A 172 23.76 11.77 -1.60
C ASN A 172 24.11 11.86 -0.10
N SER A 173 23.18 11.53 0.78
CA SER A 173 23.44 11.48 2.22
C SER A 173 24.37 10.33 2.61
N LEU A 174 24.54 9.31 1.75
CA LEU A 174 25.47 8.20 1.99
C LEU A 174 26.93 8.66 1.97
N ASP A 175 27.25 9.74 1.27
CA ASP A 175 28.59 10.33 1.23
C ASP A 175 29.01 10.95 2.57
N ASN A 176 28.03 11.32 3.40
CA ASN A 176 28.27 11.92 4.72
C ASN A 176 28.29 10.89 5.86
N ILE A 177 28.11 9.61 5.56
CA ILE A 177 28.19 8.53 6.52
C ILE A 177 29.57 7.89 6.41
N TYR A 178 30.33 7.85 7.50
CA TYR A 178 31.67 7.31 7.55
C TYR A 178 31.73 6.06 8.42
N ILE A 179 32.52 5.11 7.99
CA ILE A 179 32.78 3.85 8.72
C ILE A 179 34.26 3.79 9.04
N LYS A 180 34.58 3.41 10.28
CA LYS A 180 35.96 3.26 10.73
C LYS A 180 36.52 1.91 10.23
N SER A 181 37.64 1.97 9.54
CA SER A 181 38.42 0.81 9.11
C SER A 181 39.22 0.24 10.28
N ILE A 182 39.79 -0.97 10.11
CA ILE A 182 40.77 -1.57 11.04
C ILE A 182 41.97 -0.64 11.27
N ASN A 183 42.40 0.11 10.25
CA ASN A 183 43.49 1.06 10.31
C ASN A 183 43.06 2.43 10.87
N GLU A 184 41.92 2.51 11.53
CA GLU A 184 41.35 3.73 12.09
C GLU A 184 40.97 4.83 11.09
N SER A 185 41.13 4.60 9.79
CA SER A 185 40.72 5.53 8.73
C SER A 185 39.21 5.61 8.60
N LEU A 186 38.71 6.79 8.35
CA LEU A 186 37.26 7.02 8.09
C LEU A 186 36.98 6.88 6.60
N ILE A 187 36.17 5.92 6.22
CA ILE A 187 35.82 5.60 4.83
C ILE A 187 34.36 5.95 4.60
N PRO A 188 34.03 6.77 3.58
CA PRO A 188 32.64 7.09 3.23
C PRO A 188 31.88 5.81 2.85
N LEU A 189 30.62 5.70 3.30
CA LEU A 189 29.76 4.56 3.00
C LEU A 189 29.55 4.38 1.49
N SER A 190 29.50 5.49 0.73
CA SER A 190 29.36 5.47 -0.73
C SER A 190 30.48 4.72 -1.45
N ASN A 191 31.68 4.62 -0.86
CA ASN A 191 32.76 3.82 -1.42
C ASN A 191 32.59 2.32 -1.22
N LEU A 192 31.77 1.92 -0.23
CA LEU A 192 31.60 0.54 0.21
C LEU A 192 30.29 -0.09 -0.29
N VAL A 193 29.35 0.72 -0.78
CA VAL A 193 28.05 0.24 -1.26
C VAL A 193 27.76 0.76 -2.66
N THR A 194 27.04 -0.05 -3.42
CA THR A 194 26.36 0.38 -4.63
C THR A 194 24.85 0.43 -4.35
N TYR A 195 24.11 1.26 -5.06
CA TYR A 195 22.67 1.35 -4.88
C TYR A 195 21.93 1.32 -6.21
N ASP A 196 20.77 0.69 -6.18
CA ASP A 196 19.79 0.69 -7.26
C ASP A 196 18.50 1.31 -6.76
N GLU A 197 17.98 2.31 -7.46
CA GLU A 197 16.66 2.86 -7.19
C GLU A 197 15.61 2.02 -7.92
N THR A 198 14.69 1.45 -7.17
CA THR A 198 13.59 0.65 -7.70
C THR A 198 12.28 1.12 -7.11
N SER A 199 11.19 0.72 -7.72
CA SER A 199 9.87 0.87 -7.11
C SER A 199 9.37 -0.48 -6.63
N THR A 200 8.71 -0.50 -5.50
CA THR A 200 8.12 -1.72 -4.93
C THR A 200 6.70 -1.47 -4.43
N SER A 201 5.98 -2.52 -4.13
CA SER A 201 4.70 -2.40 -3.43
C SER A 201 4.92 -2.23 -1.92
N GLN A 202 4.07 -1.42 -1.29
CA GLN A 202 4.09 -1.22 0.17
C GLN A 202 3.66 -2.47 0.94
N SER A 203 2.79 -3.31 0.34
CA SER A 203 2.33 -4.53 0.95
C SER A 203 2.35 -5.70 -0.02
N LEU A 204 2.82 -6.84 0.47
CA LEU A 204 2.85 -8.10 -0.26
C LEU A 204 1.81 -9.03 0.36
N LYS A 205 0.65 -9.18 -0.30
CA LYS A 205 -0.44 -9.99 0.20
C LYS A 205 -0.28 -11.44 -0.23
N ARG A 206 -0.60 -12.35 0.69
CA ARG A 206 -0.73 -13.78 0.41
C ARG A 206 -2.10 -14.26 0.86
N ILE A 207 -2.79 -14.96 -0.01
CA ILE A 207 -4.07 -15.59 0.28
C ILE A 207 -3.89 -17.09 0.02
N ASN A 208 -4.26 -17.90 0.99
CA ASN A 208 -4.02 -19.35 0.95
C ASN A 208 -2.54 -19.71 0.67
N ARG A 209 -1.61 -18.96 1.29
CA ARG A 209 -0.14 -19.10 1.16
C ARG A 209 0.43 -18.71 -0.21
N MET A 210 -0.40 -18.38 -1.19
CA MET A 210 0.05 -17.93 -2.52
C MET A 210 0.15 -16.41 -2.59
N PRO A 211 1.19 -15.85 -3.24
CA PRO A 211 1.21 -14.45 -3.61
C PRO A 211 -0.08 -14.06 -4.31
N SER A 212 -0.70 -12.95 -3.93
CA SER A 212 -2.03 -12.59 -4.43
C SER A 212 -2.22 -11.09 -4.50
N THR A 213 -3.06 -10.63 -5.44
CA THR A 213 -3.63 -9.29 -5.48
C THR A 213 -5.14 -9.37 -5.51
N ILE A 214 -5.80 -8.35 -5.01
CA ILE A 214 -7.26 -8.23 -5.07
C ILE A 214 -7.61 -7.19 -6.12
N PHE A 215 -8.26 -7.66 -7.19
CA PHE A 215 -8.97 -6.78 -8.11
C PHE A 215 -10.29 -6.38 -7.49
N SER A 216 -10.59 -5.09 -7.51
CA SER A 216 -11.82 -4.54 -6.94
C SER A 216 -12.47 -3.56 -7.90
N ALA A 217 -13.81 -3.56 -7.95
CA ALA A 217 -14.56 -2.62 -8.77
C ALA A 217 -15.95 -2.33 -8.16
N SER A 218 -16.49 -1.17 -8.50
CA SER A 218 -17.87 -0.79 -8.21
C SER A 218 -18.77 -1.10 -9.41
N LEU A 219 -20.05 -1.35 -9.16
CA LEU A 219 -21.03 -1.60 -10.21
C LEU A 219 -21.66 -0.29 -10.71
N ALA A 220 -21.91 -0.20 -12.01
CA ALA A 220 -22.75 0.85 -12.55
C ALA A 220 -24.22 0.64 -12.12
N PRO A 221 -25.03 1.69 -12.03
CA PRO A 221 -26.46 1.56 -11.73
C PRO A 221 -27.14 0.58 -12.68
N GLY A 222 -27.90 -0.37 -12.12
CA GLY A 222 -28.64 -1.36 -12.88
C GLY A 222 -27.83 -2.56 -13.40
N TYR A 223 -26.54 -2.67 -13.07
CA TYR A 223 -25.73 -3.84 -13.42
C TYR A 223 -25.61 -4.78 -12.20
N PRO A 224 -26.21 -5.99 -12.26
CA PRO A 224 -26.21 -6.93 -11.15
C PRO A 224 -24.81 -7.49 -10.85
N LEU A 225 -24.52 -7.76 -9.58
CA LEU A 225 -23.24 -8.36 -9.16
C LEU A 225 -22.97 -9.70 -9.85
N GLY A 226 -24.00 -10.54 -9.96
CA GLY A 226 -23.85 -11.87 -10.60
C GLY A 226 -23.44 -11.80 -12.06
N ASP A 227 -23.96 -10.83 -12.82
CA ASP A 227 -23.59 -10.62 -14.22
C ASP A 227 -22.16 -10.12 -14.32
N ALA A 228 -21.80 -9.12 -13.51
CA ALA A 228 -20.44 -8.60 -13.46
C ALA A 228 -19.40 -9.69 -13.15
N LEU A 229 -19.71 -10.59 -12.22
CA LEU A 229 -18.80 -11.66 -11.85
C LEU A 229 -18.70 -12.73 -12.96
N ARG A 230 -19.80 -13.05 -13.65
CA ARG A 230 -19.75 -13.98 -14.81
C ARG A 230 -18.89 -13.43 -15.95
N ASP A 231 -19.10 -12.16 -16.29
CA ASP A 231 -18.36 -11.49 -17.35
C ASP A 231 -16.87 -11.39 -17.00
N LEU A 232 -16.53 -11.06 -15.76
CA LEU A 232 -15.13 -11.01 -15.29
C LEU A 232 -14.46 -12.40 -15.28
N ILE A 233 -15.21 -13.47 -14.96
CA ILE A 233 -14.70 -14.85 -15.07
C ILE A 233 -14.42 -15.20 -16.53
N ALA A 234 -15.33 -14.86 -17.44
CA ALA A 234 -15.15 -15.12 -18.88
C ALA A 234 -13.91 -14.40 -19.42
N ILE A 235 -13.73 -13.11 -19.07
CA ILE A 235 -12.52 -12.35 -19.42
C ILE A 235 -11.28 -12.98 -18.79
N SER A 236 -11.33 -13.34 -17.51
CA SER A 236 -10.20 -13.96 -16.84
C SER A 236 -9.77 -15.27 -17.52
N ASN A 237 -10.71 -16.09 -17.94
CA ASN A 237 -10.44 -17.37 -18.61
C ASN A 237 -9.87 -17.18 -20.02
N SER A 238 -10.21 -16.09 -20.71
CA SER A 238 -9.72 -15.81 -22.07
C SER A 238 -8.38 -15.08 -22.09
N SER A 239 -8.15 -14.19 -21.11
CA SER A 239 -7.02 -13.24 -21.15
C SER A 239 -5.89 -13.61 -20.19
N LEU A 240 -6.14 -14.48 -19.20
CA LEU A 240 -5.12 -14.87 -18.24
C LEU A 240 -4.61 -16.29 -18.50
N PRO A 241 -3.33 -16.57 -18.21
CA PRO A 241 -2.76 -17.90 -18.43
C PRO A 241 -3.31 -18.92 -17.43
N ALA A 242 -3.23 -20.19 -17.78
CA ALA A 242 -3.78 -21.31 -16.98
C ALA A 242 -3.20 -21.44 -15.54
N ASN A 243 -2.03 -20.85 -15.29
CA ASN A 243 -1.42 -20.80 -13.96
C ASN A 243 -1.92 -19.63 -13.08
N ALA A 244 -2.73 -18.73 -13.62
CA ALA A 244 -3.43 -17.71 -12.84
C ALA A 244 -4.62 -18.35 -12.12
N LYS A 245 -4.60 -18.28 -10.79
CA LYS A 245 -5.70 -18.80 -9.97
C LYS A 245 -6.61 -17.66 -9.57
N ILE A 246 -7.87 -17.73 -10.00
CA ILE A 246 -8.91 -16.75 -9.67
C ILE A 246 -9.80 -17.32 -8.57
N THR A 247 -10.04 -16.53 -7.53
CA THR A 247 -11.00 -16.81 -6.46
C THR A 247 -11.73 -15.52 -6.07
N PHE A 248 -12.71 -15.61 -5.18
CA PHE A 248 -13.52 -14.48 -4.77
C PHE A 248 -13.24 -14.08 -3.32
N SER A 249 -13.50 -12.81 -2.99
CA SER A 249 -13.41 -12.26 -1.65
C SER A 249 -14.61 -11.35 -1.36
N GLY A 250 -14.86 -11.05 -0.08
CA GLY A 250 -15.93 -10.16 0.34
C GLY A 250 -17.31 -10.53 -0.22
N SER A 251 -18.09 -9.54 -0.62
CA SER A 251 -19.44 -9.73 -1.15
C SER A 251 -19.52 -10.63 -2.39
N SER A 252 -18.46 -10.66 -3.20
CA SER A 252 -18.38 -11.57 -4.35
C SER A 252 -18.32 -13.05 -3.92
N LYS A 253 -17.61 -13.34 -2.82
CA LYS A 253 -17.55 -14.70 -2.25
C LYS A 253 -18.91 -15.09 -1.65
N GLU A 254 -19.50 -14.19 -0.85
CA GLU A 254 -20.82 -14.41 -0.23
C GLU A 254 -21.89 -14.70 -1.28
N TYR A 255 -21.88 -14.00 -2.41
CA TYR A 255 -22.81 -14.23 -3.52
C TYR A 255 -22.68 -15.66 -4.09
N PHE A 256 -21.46 -16.15 -4.30
CA PHE A 256 -21.27 -17.51 -4.81
C PHE A 256 -21.59 -18.60 -3.79
N GLU A 257 -21.37 -18.35 -2.52
CA GLU A 257 -21.69 -19.30 -1.45
C GLU A 257 -23.20 -19.40 -1.22
N SER A 258 -23.91 -18.27 -1.27
CA SER A 258 -25.39 -18.26 -1.13
C SER A 258 -26.13 -18.85 -2.31
N GLY A 259 -25.57 -18.79 -3.52
CA GLY A 259 -26.17 -19.40 -4.73
C GLY A 259 -25.95 -20.92 -4.87
N ARG A 260 -25.20 -21.54 -3.95
CA ARG A 260 -24.95 -22.99 -3.90
C ARG A 260 -25.78 -23.72 -2.85
N SER A 261 -26.53 -23.00 -2.05
CA SER A 261 -27.53 -23.52 -1.12
C SER A 261 -28.90 -23.57 -1.81
#